data_68fcbc4c2819815139c2099a7b938a07
#
_entry.id   68fcbc4c2819815139c2099a7b938a07
#
_cell.length_a   1.000
_cell.length_b   1.000
_cell.length_c   1.000
_cell.angle_alpha   90.00
_cell.angle_beta   90.00
_cell.angle_gamma   90.00
#
_symmetry.space_group_name_H-M   'P 1'
#
loop_
_entity.id
_entity.type
_entity.pdbx_description
1 polymer ?
#
loop_
_entity_poly.entity_id
_entity_poly.type
_entity_poly.pdbx_seq_one_letter_code
_entity_poly.pdbx_strand_id
1 'polypeptide(L)'
;MSQFSRRCWVTFPSSKEVEQPIIWQMSRKYPEVSFDIRQASVQNEIGIMAVLLEGPEQDVKGAIEFLRKSGVTVEPIEKSVVEG
;
A
#
# COMPACT_ATOMS: atom_id res chain seq x y z
N MET A 1 22.79 -4.15 -0.61
CA MET A 1 21.93 -3.51 -1.09
C MET A 1 20.94 -3.01 -0.18
N SER A 2 20.54 -1.89 -0.29
CA SER A 2 19.66 -1.35 0.67
C SER A 2 18.26 -1.59 0.29
N GLN A 3 17.40 -1.68 1.24
CA GLN A 3 16.02 -1.83 1.04
C GLN A 3 15.38 -0.48 1.10
N PHE A 4 14.37 -0.29 0.31
CA PHE A 4 13.62 0.95 0.29
C PHE A 4 12.35 0.67 1.07
N SER A 5 11.97 1.56 1.95
CA SER A 5 10.78 1.40 2.74
C SER A 5 9.84 2.56 2.53
N ARG A 6 8.56 2.29 2.49
CA ARG A 6 7.58 3.36 2.35
C ARG A 6 6.36 3.01 3.18
N ARG A 7 5.96 3.93 4.05
CA ARG A 7 4.78 3.73 4.85
C ARG A 7 3.65 4.49 4.18
N CYS A 8 2.53 3.87 4.01
CA CYS A 8 1.43 4.46 3.28
C CYS A 8 0.09 4.21 3.91
N TRP A 9 -0.81 5.16 3.71
CA TRP A 9 -2.21 4.93 3.98
C TRP A 9 -2.79 4.42 2.68
N VAL A 10 -3.48 3.29 2.75
CA VAL A 10 -4.10 2.69 1.58
C VAL A 10 -5.58 2.67 1.83
N THR A 11 -6.35 3.33 0.98
CA THR A 11 -7.79 3.43 1.15
C THR A 11 -8.49 2.72 0.01
N PHE A 12 -9.33 1.75 0.37
CA PHE A 12 -10.10 1.03 -0.62
C PHE A 12 -11.49 1.63 -0.65
N PRO A 13 -11.95 2.09 -1.78
CA PRO A 13 -13.28 2.67 -1.87
C PRO A 13 -14.31 1.58 -1.73
N SER A 14 -15.57 1.92 -1.88
CA SER A 14 -16.60 0.98 -1.67
C SER A 14 -16.41 -0.23 -2.51
N SER A 15 -16.89 -1.35 -2.04
CA SER A 15 -16.60 -2.60 -2.68
C SER A 15 -17.10 -2.70 -4.10
N LYS A 16 -18.03 -1.89 -4.48
CA LYS A 16 -18.48 -1.99 -5.81
C LYS A 16 -17.43 -1.63 -6.79
N GLU A 17 -16.51 -0.80 -6.45
CA GLU A 17 -15.49 -0.43 -7.36
C GLU A 17 -14.26 -1.27 -7.28
N VAL A 18 -14.05 -1.99 -6.21
CA VAL A 18 -12.86 -2.76 -6.06
C VAL A 18 -13.27 -4.15 -5.67
N GLU A 19 -13.62 -4.98 -6.64
CA GLU A 19 -14.01 -6.32 -6.35
C GLU A 19 -12.91 -7.31 -6.53
N GLN A 20 -11.76 -6.91 -6.98
CA GLN A 20 -10.69 -7.85 -7.20
C GLN A 20 -9.76 -7.91 -6.04
N PRO A 21 -9.12 -9.03 -5.81
CA PRO A 21 -8.18 -9.17 -4.70
C PRO A 21 -6.90 -8.41 -5.01
N ILE A 22 -6.96 -7.09 -4.94
CA ILE A 22 -5.88 -6.24 -5.36
C ILE A 22 -4.59 -6.45 -4.62
N ILE A 23 -4.64 -6.68 -3.32
CA ILE A 23 -3.41 -6.87 -2.55
C ILE A 23 -2.73 -8.16 -3.00
N TRP A 24 -3.52 -9.21 -3.25
CA TRP A 24 -2.95 -10.45 -3.69
C TRP A 24 -2.33 -10.28 -5.08
N GLN A 25 -3.01 -9.54 -5.95
CA GLN A 25 -2.48 -9.30 -7.29
C GLN A 25 -1.20 -8.49 -7.21
N MET A 26 -1.13 -7.51 -6.33
CA MET A 26 0.07 -6.72 -6.16
C MET A 26 1.20 -7.60 -5.69
N SER A 27 0.94 -8.50 -4.74
CA SER A 27 2.00 -9.32 -4.19
C SER A 27 2.53 -10.29 -5.24
N ARG A 28 1.68 -10.72 -6.15
CA ARG A 28 2.16 -11.62 -7.18
C ARG A 28 2.96 -10.88 -8.23
N LYS A 29 2.61 -9.63 -8.51
CA LYS A 29 3.32 -8.90 -9.51
C LYS A 29 4.63 -8.36 -8.96
N TYR A 30 4.69 -8.07 -7.68
CA TYR A 30 5.90 -7.54 -7.07
C TYR A 30 6.30 -8.42 -5.89
N PRO A 31 6.75 -9.64 -6.16
CA PRO A 31 7.03 -10.60 -5.09
C PRO A 31 8.18 -10.21 -4.17
N GLU A 32 9.00 -9.23 -4.60
CA GLU A 32 10.10 -8.83 -3.75
C GLU A 32 9.68 -7.75 -2.76
N VAL A 33 8.45 -7.31 -2.79
CA VAL A 33 7.99 -6.26 -1.89
C VAL A 33 7.25 -6.91 -0.74
N SER A 34 7.70 -6.68 0.48
CA SER A 34 7.00 -7.18 1.62
C SER A 34 5.90 -6.20 1.97
N PHE A 35 4.81 -6.69 2.56
CA PHE A 35 3.65 -5.91 2.81
C PHE A 35 3.26 -6.18 4.25
N ASP A 36 3.37 -5.17 5.09
CA ASP A 36 3.13 -5.36 6.50
C ASP A 36 2.02 -4.40 6.92
N ILE A 37 0.89 -4.94 7.35
CA ILE A 37 -0.23 -4.13 7.74
C ILE A 37 -0.04 -3.72 9.19
N ARG A 38 0.04 -2.43 9.41
CA ARG A 38 0.23 -1.92 10.75
C ARG A 38 -1.07 -1.57 11.41
N GLN A 39 -2.07 -1.24 10.66
CA GLN A 39 -3.34 -0.86 11.22
C GLN A 39 -4.38 -0.97 10.13
N ALA A 40 -5.55 -1.38 10.45
CA ALA A 40 -6.60 -1.51 9.46
C ALA A 40 -7.94 -1.23 10.08
N SER A 41 -8.83 -0.63 9.33
CA SER A 41 -10.14 -0.28 9.82
C SER A 41 -11.11 -0.28 8.65
N VAL A 42 -12.31 -0.74 8.88
CA VAL A 42 -13.32 -0.74 7.84
C VAL A 42 -14.57 -0.08 8.41
N GLN A 43 -15.04 0.97 7.74
CA GLN A 43 -16.22 1.64 8.16
C GLN A 43 -17.01 2.02 6.93
N ASN A 44 -18.29 1.76 6.95
CA ASN A 44 -19.16 2.11 5.81
C ASN A 44 -18.63 1.58 4.51
N GLU A 45 -18.14 0.36 4.55
CA GLU A 45 -17.61 -0.29 3.34
C GLU A 45 -16.35 0.34 2.80
N ILE A 46 -15.75 1.23 3.52
CA ILE A 46 -14.49 1.81 3.10
C ILE A 46 -13.42 1.24 3.99
N GLY A 47 -12.40 0.68 3.39
CA GLY A 47 -11.30 0.11 4.15
C GLY A 47 -10.10 1.03 4.11
N ILE A 48 -9.48 1.27 5.24
CA ILE A 48 -8.31 2.10 5.32
C ILE A 48 -7.25 1.33 6.06
N MET A 49 -6.05 1.25 5.51
CA MET A 49 -4.97 0.53 6.15
C MET A 49 -3.71 1.36 6.16
N ALA A 50 -2.93 1.21 7.20
CA ALA A 50 -1.59 1.77 7.25
C ALA A 50 -0.67 0.61 6.99
N VAL A 51 0.11 0.66 5.93
CA VAL A 51 0.98 -0.45 5.57
C VAL A 51 2.41 0.00 5.39
N LEU A 52 3.32 -0.90 5.59
CA LEU A 52 4.73 -0.64 5.35
C LEU A 52 5.13 -1.53 4.18
N LEU A 53 5.61 -0.93 3.12
CA LEU A 53 6.09 -1.66 1.95
C LEU A 53 7.60 -1.57 1.94
N GLU A 54 8.26 -2.69 1.76
CA GLU A 54 9.72 -2.73 1.76
C GLU A 54 10.23 -3.61 0.68
N GLY A 55 11.30 -3.22 0.02
CA GLY A 55 11.89 -4.03 -1.02
C GLY A 55 12.76 -3.16 -1.91
N PRO A 56 13.12 -3.65 -3.07
CA PRO A 56 13.88 -2.84 -4.00
C PRO A 56 13.07 -1.60 -4.39
N GLU A 57 13.73 -0.47 -4.47
CA GLU A 57 13.04 0.78 -4.68
C GLU A 57 12.12 0.78 -5.89
N GLN A 58 12.56 0.26 -7.00
CA GLN A 58 11.72 0.25 -8.17
C GLN A 58 10.49 -0.59 -7.97
N ASP A 59 10.61 -1.68 -7.25
CA ASP A 59 9.48 -2.57 -7.03
C ASP A 59 8.49 -1.95 -6.07
N VAL A 60 8.96 -1.26 -5.04
CA VAL A 60 8.07 -0.61 -4.10
C VAL A 60 7.29 0.47 -4.83
N LYS A 61 7.98 1.26 -5.66
CA LYS A 61 7.31 2.31 -6.39
C LYS A 61 6.33 1.72 -7.39
N GLY A 62 6.68 0.59 -8.02
CA GLY A 62 5.79 -0.07 -8.95
C GLY A 62 4.55 -0.60 -8.26
N ALA A 63 4.72 -1.15 -7.05
CA ALA A 63 3.60 -1.69 -6.32
C ALA A 63 2.62 -0.57 -5.97
N ILE A 64 3.13 0.60 -5.57
CA ILE A 64 2.28 1.74 -5.24
C ILE A 64 1.50 2.17 -6.48
N GLU A 65 2.18 2.22 -7.61
CA GLU A 65 1.52 2.62 -8.83
C GLU A 65 0.46 1.60 -9.23
N PHE A 66 0.74 0.33 -9.02
CA PHE A 66 -0.21 -0.72 -9.34
C PHE A 66 -1.47 -0.51 -8.50
N LEU A 67 -1.32 -0.22 -7.21
CA LEU A 67 -2.46 -0.01 -6.35
C LEU A 67 -3.26 1.18 -6.84
N ARG A 68 -2.59 2.27 -7.20
CA ARG A 68 -3.29 3.46 -7.65
C ARG A 68 -4.06 3.19 -8.94
N LYS A 69 -3.45 2.47 -9.85
CA LYS A 69 -4.11 2.17 -11.11
C LYS A 69 -5.25 1.21 -10.93
N SER A 70 -5.29 0.48 -9.85
CA SER A 70 -6.36 -0.45 -9.58
C SER A 70 -7.53 0.23 -8.88
N GLY A 71 -7.45 1.51 -8.63
CA GLY A 71 -8.54 2.22 -8.02
C GLY A 71 -8.41 2.45 -6.53
N VAL A 72 -7.27 2.14 -5.96
CA VAL A 72 -7.04 2.29 -4.54
C VAL A 72 -6.27 3.57 -4.32
N THR A 73 -6.63 4.32 -3.32
CA THR A 73 -5.92 5.55 -3.00
C THR A 73 -4.73 5.23 -2.14
N VAL A 74 -3.57 5.71 -2.49
CA VAL A 74 -2.35 5.46 -1.72
C VAL A 74 -1.71 6.79 -1.42
N GLU A 75 -1.55 7.09 -0.13
CA GLU A 75 -0.91 8.33 0.28
C GLU A 75 0.25 8.03 1.20
N PRO A 76 1.41 8.55 0.97
CA PRO A 76 2.55 8.27 1.83
C PRO A 76 2.34 8.89 3.19
N ILE A 77 2.79 8.20 4.23
CA ILE A 77 2.76 8.72 5.55
C ILE A 77 4.14 9.26 5.76
N GLU A 78 4.28 10.58 5.82
CA GLU A 78 5.58 11.11 5.99
C GLU A 78 5.93 11.12 7.38
N LYS A 79 7.09 10.62 7.72
CA LYS A 79 7.49 10.59 9.03
C LYS A 79 7.78 11.96 9.46
N SER A 80 7.40 12.25 10.59
CA SER A 80 7.65 13.51 11.07
C SER A 80 9.04 13.72 11.22
N VAL A 81 9.47 14.72 10.81
CA VAL A 81 10.82 14.91 10.89
C VAL A 81 11.27 15.27 12.11
N VAL A 82 10.45 15.47 12.92
CA VAL A 82 10.83 15.77 14.11
C VAL A 82 11.68 14.98 14.71
N GLU A 83 11.64 13.89 14.45
CA GLU A 83 12.42 13.10 15.08
C GLU A 83 13.63 13.40 14.80
N GLY A 84 13.77 14.06 14.16
CA GLY A 84 15.02 14.30 13.79
C GLY A 84 15.65 14.97 14.63
#